data_a5dc073b946084d60edaed47a9f6271d
#
_entry.id   a5dc073b946084d60edaed47a9f6271d
#
_cell.length_a   1.000
_cell.length_b   1.000
_cell.length_c   1.000
_cell.angle_alpha   90.00
_cell.angle_beta   90.00
_cell.angle_gamma   90.00
#
_symmetry.space_group_name_H-M   'P 1'
#
loop_
_entity.id
_entity.type
_entity.pdbx_description
1 polymer ?
#
loop_
_entity_poly.entity_id
_entity_poly.type
_entity_poly.pdbx_seq_one_letter_code
_entity_poly.pdbx_strand_id
1 'polypeptide(L)'
;MGYKVSPLPGQSEFGAVITGFRPEMIDDPKIRKDLYDLWIDKGLIVFKDLTGLDTQIRLSEVFGEPEVHPLLRNVDVPREDKLIINIDQDAGGHYTVDGQERAGWLAWHKDSMYTDKINHGGILSAIEVPEEGGETGFIDQVAAYNALPEDLKKRIEGLNVIYKFTIDSWESKFGNKPENRVSLTDVMVKISDDYKKTLVRSIHPMVAVQPGTGRKFVNVSPWFADGIEGMENEEGDALLREVIDLNTRPERIYKHKYVPNEMVLWDNWRMLHCAFGTPLGMKRHMRRTTLFGDYGQGRLEEVAAAAE
;
A
#
# COMPACT_ATOMS: atom_id res chain seq x y z
N MET A 1 -8.03 1.12 -31.01
CA MET A 1 -7.52 0.67 -29.70
C MET A 1 -8.10 -0.71 -29.43
N GLY A 2 -7.28 -1.67 -29.00
CA GLY A 2 -7.75 -3.04 -28.81
C GLY A 2 -8.30 -3.35 -27.41
N TYR A 3 -8.28 -2.42 -26.45
CA TYR A 3 -8.80 -2.58 -25.10
C TYR A 3 -9.82 -1.47 -24.75
N LYS A 4 -10.61 -1.73 -23.72
CA LYS A 4 -11.64 -0.81 -23.22
C LYS A 4 -11.33 -0.39 -21.78
N VAL A 5 -11.52 0.88 -21.48
CA VAL A 5 -11.40 1.46 -20.13
C VAL A 5 -12.80 1.81 -19.62
N SER A 6 -13.11 1.46 -18.38
CA SER A 6 -14.35 1.80 -17.68
C SER A 6 -14.07 2.18 -16.23
N PRO A 7 -14.96 2.94 -15.55
CA PRO A 7 -14.81 3.20 -14.12
C PRO A 7 -14.85 1.91 -13.29
N LEU A 8 -14.29 1.95 -12.09
CA LEU A 8 -14.52 0.91 -11.08
C LEU A 8 -16.02 0.86 -10.70
N PRO A 9 -16.58 -0.33 -10.47
CA PRO A 9 -17.93 -0.44 -9.97
C PRO A 9 -18.17 0.36 -8.69
N GLY A 10 -19.16 1.24 -8.69
CA GLY A 10 -19.51 2.07 -7.55
C GLY A 10 -18.55 3.24 -7.26
N GLN A 11 -17.54 3.47 -8.13
CA GLN A 11 -16.59 4.59 -8.01
C GLN A 11 -16.60 5.44 -9.27
N SER A 12 -16.68 6.76 -9.10
CA SER A 12 -16.66 7.72 -10.22
C SER A 12 -15.37 8.57 -10.27
N GLU A 13 -14.73 8.76 -9.13
CA GLU A 13 -13.62 9.73 -8.99
C GLU A 13 -12.25 9.09 -9.20
N PHE A 14 -12.07 7.86 -8.72
CA PHE A 14 -10.81 7.14 -8.84
C PHE A 14 -11.00 5.74 -9.40
N GLY A 15 -9.88 5.14 -9.82
CA GLY A 15 -9.81 3.79 -10.33
C GLY A 15 -10.37 3.60 -11.72
N ALA A 16 -9.89 2.57 -12.40
CA ALA A 16 -10.32 2.15 -13.72
C ALA A 16 -10.26 0.63 -13.86
N VAL A 17 -11.13 0.09 -14.71
CA VAL A 17 -11.10 -1.31 -15.15
C VAL A 17 -10.73 -1.35 -16.62
N ILE A 18 -9.74 -2.18 -16.96
CA ILE A 18 -9.31 -2.43 -18.34
C ILE A 18 -9.73 -3.84 -18.73
N THR A 19 -10.42 -3.95 -19.86
CA THR A 19 -10.84 -5.23 -20.46
C THR A 19 -10.33 -5.37 -21.88
N GLY A 20 -10.03 -6.62 -22.29
CA GLY A 20 -9.53 -6.90 -23.64
C GLY A 20 -8.08 -6.47 -23.87
N PHE A 21 -7.33 -6.15 -22.80
CA PHE A 21 -5.91 -5.89 -22.89
C PHE A 21 -5.13 -7.20 -23.11
N ARG A 22 -4.16 -7.19 -23.99
CA ARG A 22 -3.34 -8.37 -24.32
C ARG A 22 -1.85 -8.07 -24.11
N PRO A 23 -1.04 -9.07 -23.72
CA PRO A 23 0.38 -8.91 -23.44
C PRO A 23 1.19 -8.22 -24.56
N GLU A 24 0.81 -8.46 -25.84
CA GLU A 24 1.51 -7.85 -27.00
C GLU A 24 1.31 -6.32 -27.06
N MET A 25 0.29 -5.79 -26.42
CA MET A 25 0.03 -4.34 -26.35
C MET A 25 1.02 -3.60 -25.46
N ILE A 26 1.71 -4.30 -24.57
CA ILE A 26 2.72 -3.72 -23.65
C ILE A 26 3.87 -3.08 -24.42
N ASP A 27 4.18 -3.57 -25.61
CA ASP A 27 5.33 -3.09 -26.41
C ASP A 27 5.04 -1.80 -27.20
N ASP A 28 3.77 -1.39 -27.31
CA ASP A 28 3.38 -0.15 -27.99
C ASP A 28 3.69 1.07 -27.11
N PRO A 29 4.62 1.98 -27.51
CA PRO A 29 4.99 3.14 -26.70
C PRO A 29 3.81 4.09 -26.40
N LYS A 30 2.84 4.18 -27.32
CA LYS A 30 1.64 5.00 -27.11
C LYS A 30 0.75 4.40 -26.04
N ILE A 31 0.54 3.09 -26.09
CA ILE A 31 -0.26 2.38 -25.07
C ILE A 31 0.42 2.49 -23.70
N ARG A 32 1.73 2.32 -23.63
CA ARG A 32 2.50 2.51 -22.38
C ARG A 32 2.26 3.88 -21.77
N LYS A 33 2.35 4.93 -22.59
CA LYS A 33 2.09 6.30 -22.14
C LYS A 33 0.63 6.48 -21.69
N ASP A 34 -0.33 6.02 -22.47
CA ASP A 34 -1.76 6.14 -22.15
C ASP A 34 -2.11 5.41 -20.83
N LEU A 35 -1.50 4.25 -20.58
CA LEU A 35 -1.65 3.49 -19.33
C LEU A 35 -1.02 4.21 -18.13
N TYR A 36 0.19 4.75 -18.31
CA TYR A 36 0.87 5.52 -17.26
C TYR A 36 0.05 6.76 -16.87
N ASP A 37 -0.39 7.55 -17.86
CA ASP A 37 -1.21 8.73 -17.63
C ASP A 37 -2.53 8.38 -16.93
N LEU A 38 -3.17 7.27 -17.34
CA LEU A 38 -4.39 6.75 -16.70
C LEU A 38 -4.12 6.36 -15.24
N TRP A 39 -3.01 5.72 -14.95
CA TRP A 39 -2.63 5.34 -13.58
C TRP A 39 -2.43 6.55 -12.68
N ILE A 40 -1.68 7.55 -13.13
CA ILE A 40 -1.47 8.80 -12.38
C ILE A 40 -2.79 9.54 -12.16
N ASP A 41 -3.71 9.53 -13.15
CA ASP A 41 -5.03 10.15 -13.00
C ASP A 41 -5.94 9.36 -12.05
N LYS A 42 -5.97 8.03 -12.12
CA LYS A 42 -6.93 7.18 -11.42
C LYS A 42 -6.41 6.54 -10.12
N GLY A 43 -5.11 6.38 -9.95
CA GLY A 43 -4.48 5.79 -8.76
C GLY A 43 -4.63 4.27 -8.60
N LEU A 44 -5.62 3.66 -9.24
CA LEU A 44 -5.91 2.23 -9.18
C LEU A 44 -6.38 1.72 -10.54
N ILE A 45 -5.75 0.66 -11.07
CA ILE A 45 -6.18 0.02 -12.32
C ILE A 45 -6.36 -1.47 -12.11
N VAL A 46 -7.50 -2.00 -12.55
CA VAL A 46 -7.79 -3.43 -12.57
C VAL A 46 -7.75 -3.92 -14.01
N PHE A 47 -6.78 -4.77 -14.34
CA PHE A 47 -6.69 -5.45 -15.63
C PHE A 47 -7.41 -6.78 -15.52
N LYS A 48 -8.49 -6.96 -16.28
CA LYS A 48 -9.25 -8.21 -16.34
C LYS A 48 -8.66 -9.16 -17.38
N ASP A 49 -8.75 -10.46 -17.08
CA ASP A 49 -8.32 -11.54 -17.97
C ASP A 49 -6.85 -11.40 -18.40
N LEU A 50 -6.00 -10.91 -17.49
CA LEU A 50 -4.56 -10.73 -17.70
C LEU A 50 -3.79 -11.55 -16.68
N THR A 51 -2.92 -12.44 -17.16
CA THR A 51 -2.14 -13.36 -16.31
C THR A 51 -0.77 -13.65 -16.92
N GLY A 52 0.05 -14.36 -16.17
CA GLY A 52 1.41 -14.74 -16.57
C GLY A 52 2.48 -13.95 -15.83
N LEU A 53 3.56 -14.65 -15.45
CA LEU A 53 4.67 -14.05 -14.71
C LEU A 53 5.42 -13.01 -15.55
N ASP A 54 5.81 -13.40 -16.78
CA ASP A 54 6.47 -12.49 -17.73
C ASP A 54 5.59 -11.27 -18.02
N THR A 55 4.30 -11.48 -18.24
CA THR A 55 3.32 -10.39 -18.47
C THR A 55 3.29 -9.42 -17.28
N GLN A 56 3.30 -9.92 -16.04
CA GLN A 56 3.29 -9.08 -14.84
C GLN A 56 4.56 -8.23 -14.72
N ILE A 57 5.73 -8.81 -14.98
CA ILE A 57 7.01 -8.10 -14.95
C ILE A 57 7.04 -7.01 -16.03
N ARG A 58 6.75 -7.36 -17.28
CA ARG A 58 6.70 -6.41 -18.41
C ARG A 58 5.66 -5.30 -18.22
N LEU A 59 4.50 -5.65 -17.67
CA LEU A 59 3.48 -4.66 -17.33
C LEU A 59 3.96 -3.71 -16.22
N SER A 60 4.70 -4.22 -15.22
CA SER A 60 5.29 -3.38 -14.17
C SER A 60 6.25 -2.34 -14.76
N GLU A 61 7.04 -2.71 -15.76
CA GLU A 61 7.98 -1.81 -16.46
C GLU A 61 7.29 -0.68 -17.26
N VAL A 62 5.98 -0.75 -17.46
CA VAL A 62 5.20 0.37 -18.02
C VAL A 62 5.11 1.52 -17.02
N PHE A 63 5.04 1.19 -15.73
CA PHE A 63 4.74 2.14 -14.66
C PHE A 63 5.96 2.57 -13.86
N GLY A 64 7.06 1.86 -13.98
CA GLY A 64 8.32 2.18 -13.32
C GLY A 64 9.30 1.01 -13.31
N GLU A 65 10.47 1.20 -12.74
CA GLU A 65 11.45 0.13 -12.58
C GLU A 65 10.97 -0.87 -11.51
N PRO A 66 10.88 -2.19 -11.81
CA PRO A 66 10.59 -3.19 -10.80
C PRO A 66 11.71 -3.25 -9.75
N GLU A 67 11.33 -3.21 -8.49
CA GLU A 67 12.25 -3.21 -7.35
C GLU A 67 12.32 -4.60 -6.71
N VAL A 68 13.54 -4.99 -6.29
CA VAL A 68 13.70 -6.12 -5.38
C VAL A 68 13.11 -5.74 -4.02
N HIS A 69 12.06 -6.44 -3.62
CA HIS A 69 11.42 -6.17 -2.34
C HIS A 69 12.44 -6.29 -1.17
N PRO A 70 12.42 -5.39 -0.18
CA PRO A 70 13.38 -5.40 0.92
C PRO A 70 13.55 -6.76 1.60
N LEU A 71 12.47 -7.53 1.76
CA LEU A 71 12.49 -8.86 2.36
C LEU A 71 13.28 -9.91 1.54
N LEU A 72 13.46 -9.68 0.24
CA LEU A 72 14.16 -10.59 -0.66
C LEU A 72 15.59 -10.16 -1.01
N ARG A 73 16.05 -8.98 -0.53
CA ARG A 73 17.37 -8.45 -0.88
C ARG A 73 18.51 -9.40 -0.54
N ASN A 74 18.42 -10.06 0.60
CA ASN A 74 19.45 -10.96 1.14
C ASN A 74 19.19 -12.45 0.86
N VAL A 75 18.20 -12.77 0.03
CA VAL A 75 17.93 -14.16 -0.39
C VAL A 75 18.85 -14.49 -1.57
N ASP A 76 19.50 -15.66 -1.55
CA ASP A 76 20.41 -16.09 -2.62
C ASP A 76 19.63 -16.81 -3.74
N VAL A 77 19.03 -16.02 -4.61
CA VAL A 77 18.32 -16.46 -5.83
C VAL A 77 18.57 -15.42 -6.94
N PRO A 78 18.31 -15.74 -8.21
CA PRO A 78 18.41 -14.79 -9.32
C PRO A 78 17.61 -13.50 -9.09
N ARG A 79 18.05 -12.38 -9.67
CA ARG A 79 17.40 -11.08 -9.46
C ARG A 79 15.95 -11.09 -9.92
N GLU A 80 15.65 -11.70 -11.02
CA GLU A 80 14.30 -11.83 -11.58
C GLU A 80 13.32 -12.53 -10.62
N ASP A 81 13.79 -13.54 -9.89
CA ASP A 81 12.99 -14.22 -8.86
C ASP A 81 12.74 -13.32 -7.63
N LYS A 82 13.65 -12.37 -7.36
CA LYS A 82 13.51 -11.39 -6.28
C LYS A 82 12.54 -10.26 -6.61
N LEU A 83 12.16 -10.08 -7.88
CA LEU A 83 11.16 -9.09 -8.30
C LEU A 83 9.73 -9.54 -7.95
N ILE A 84 9.56 -10.80 -7.63
CA ILE A 84 8.25 -11.41 -7.36
C ILE A 84 8.16 -11.85 -5.90
N ILE A 85 7.07 -11.45 -5.25
CA ILE A 85 6.69 -11.97 -3.95
C ILE A 85 5.46 -12.84 -4.14
N ASN A 86 5.57 -14.11 -3.76
CA ASN A 86 4.41 -14.98 -3.63
C ASN A 86 3.75 -14.73 -2.26
N ILE A 87 2.44 -14.55 -2.27
CA ILE A 87 1.64 -14.31 -1.07
C ILE A 87 0.58 -15.40 -1.02
N ASP A 88 0.88 -16.45 -0.24
CA ASP A 88 0.02 -17.61 -0.05
C ASP A 88 -0.98 -17.37 1.10
N GLN A 89 -1.93 -18.28 1.26
CA GLN A 89 -2.98 -18.23 2.28
C GLN A 89 -2.45 -18.10 3.71
N ASP A 90 -1.27 -18.64 4.00
CA ASP A 90 -0.64 -18.62 5.32
C ASP A 90 0.39 -17.49 5.48
N ALA A 91 0.49 -16.61 4.47
CA ALA A 91 1.40 -15.46 4.54
C ALA A 91 0.93 -14.46 5.59
N GLY A 92 1.87 -13.99 6.42
CA GLY A 92 1.60 -12.98 7.43
C GLY A 92 1.15 -13.55 8.77
N GLY A 93 0.61 -12.65 9.62
CA GLY A 93 0.10 -13.03 10.94
C GLY A 93 -1.34 -13.56 10.88
N HIS A 94 -1.71 -14.31 11.92
CA HIS A 94 -3.09 -14.74 12.14
C HIS A 94 -3.73 -13.87 13.21
N TYR A 95 -4.93 -13.38 12.92
CA TYR A 95 -5.67 -12.46 13.78
C TYR A 95 -7.15 -12.84 13.82
N THR A 96 -7.81 -12.54 14.95
CA THR A 96 -9.27 -12.58 15.03
C THR A 96 -9.83 -11.24 14.55
N VAL A 97 -10.70 -11.29 13.54
CA VAL A 97 -11.36 -10.12 12.95
C VAL A 97 -12.80 -10.48 12.69
N ASP A 98 -13.74 -9.68 13.23
CA ASP A 98 -15.19 -9.94 13.17
C ASP A 98 -15.55 -11.35 13.68
N GLY A 99 -14.91 -11.78 14.78
CA GLY A 99 -15.13 -13.09 15.42
C GLY A 99 -14.57 -14.28 14.64
N GLN A 100 -13.81 -14.08 13.56
CA GLN A 100 -13.21 -15.12 12.74
C GLN A 100 -11.69 -15.02 12.71
N GLU A 101 -11.01 -16.18 12.72
CA GLU A 101 -9.57 -16.22 12.50
C GLU A 101 -9.25 -16.05 11.02
N ARG A 102 -8.37 -15.09 10.73
CA ARG A 102 -7.92 -14.75 9.37
C ARG A 102 -6.41 -14.68 9.29
N ALA A 103 -5.86 -15.23 8.22
CA ALA A 103 -4.45 -15.07 7.85
C ALA A 103 -4.25 -13.83 6.96
N GLY A 104 -3.11 -13.17 7.10
CA GLY A 104 -2.70 -12.08 6.22
C GLY A 104 -3.57 -10.82 6.32
N TRP A 105 -4.27 -10.60 7.44
CA TRP A 105 -4.92 -9.33 7.72
C TRP A 105 -3.86 -8.25 7.99
N LEU A 106 -4.04 -7.07 7.37
CA LEU A 106 -3.13 -5.93 7.52
C LEU A 106 -3.92 -4.66 7.78
N ALA A 107 -3.49 -3.87 8.77
CA ALA A 107 -4.05 -2.56 9.06
C ALA A 107 -3.92 -1.60 7.86
N TRP A 108 -4.65 -0.49 7.87
CA TRP A 108 -4.55 0.57 6.86
C TRP A 108 -3.14 1.13 6.78
N HIS A 109 -2.52 1.09 5.60
CA HIS A 109 -1.15 1.53 5.39
C HIS A 109 -0.87 1.98 3.96
N LYS A 110 0.25 2.67 3.82
CA LYS A 110 1.03 2.79 2.60
C LYS A 110 2.31 2.00 2.81
N ASP A 111 2.76 1.30 1.79
CA ASP A 111 3.98 0.51 1.86
C ASP A 111 5.21 1.37 2.10
N SER A 112 6.16 0.85 2.87
CA SER A 112 7.49 1.42 3.08
C SER A 112 7.52 2.81 3.72
N MET A 113 6.44 3.30 4.31
CA MET A 113 6.42 4.62 4.97
C MET A 113 7.44 4.77 6.11
N TYR A 114 7.98 3.66 6.61
CA TYR A 114 9.07 3.63 7.59
C TYR A 114 10.46 3.82 6.98
N THR A 115 10.56 4.17 5.71
CA THR A 115 11.79 4.54 5.00
C THR A 115 11.68 5.96 4.45
N ASP A 116 12.77 6.60 4.08
CA ASP A 116 12.79 7.92 3.46
C ASP A 116 12.27 7.90 2.00
N LYS A 117 12.45 6.78 1.31
CA LYS A 117 12.02 6.57 -0.09
C LYS A 117 10.98 5.48 -0.14
N ILE A 118 9.75 5.86 -0.40
CA ILE A 118 8.64 4.91 -0.51
C ILE A 118 8.45 4.46 -1.96
N ASN A 119 8.20 3.18 -2.15
CA ASN A 119 7.89 2.63 -3.47
C ASN A 119 6.67 3.32 -4.10
N HIS A 120 6.73 3.52 -5.44
CA HIS A 120 5.66 4.25 -6.15
C HIS A 120 4.38 3.45 -6.23
N GLY A 121 4.48 2.13 -6.33
CA GLY A 121 3.30 1.27 -6.44
C GLY A 121 3.65 -0.20 -6.51
N GLY A 122 2.69 -0.98 -6.93
CA GLY A 122 2.87 -2.41 -7.18
C GLY A 122 1.73 -3.00 -7.99
N ILE A 123 1.97 -4.18 -8.52
CA ILE A 123 0.95 -5.00 -9.19
C ILE A 123 0.74 -6.28 -8.39
N LEU A 124 -0.51 -6.54 -8.02
CA LEU A 124 -0.93 -7.78 -7.38
C LEU A 124 -1.72 -8.61 -8.39
N SER A 125 -1.19 -9.78 -8.73
CA SER A 125 -1.82 -10.74 -9.65
C SER A 125 -2.56 -11.82 -8.87
N ALA A 126 -3.85 -12.03 -9.18
CA ALA A 126 -4.69 -13.03 -8.56
C ALA A 126 -4.56 -14.38 -9.30
N ILE A 127 -3.93 -15.36 -8.67
CA ILE A 127 -3.71 -16.70 -9.23
C ILE A 127 -4.80 -17.66 -8.73
N GLU A 128 -4.93 -17.77 -7.41
CA GLU A 128 -5.98 -18.51 -6.75
C GLU A 128 -6.61 -17.60 -5.69
N VAL A 129 -7.93 -17.51 -5.69
CA VAL A 129 -8.67 -16.61 -4.80
C VAL A 129 -9.66 -17.39 -3.96
N PRO A 130 -9.85 -17.02 -2.68
CA PRO A 130 -10.84 -17.68 -1.83
C PRO A 130 -12.27 -17.32 -2.27
N GLU A 131 -13.21 -18.18 -1.96
CA GLU A 131 -14.64 -17.92 -2.19
C GLU A 131 -15.13 -16.76 -1.31
N GLU A 132 -14.57 -16.65 -0.10
CA GLU A 132 -14.88 -15.60 0.89
C GLU A 132 -13.60 -15.00 1.46
N GLY A 133 -13.59 -13.68 1.68
CA GLY A 133 -12.45 -12.96 2.22
C GLY A 133 -11.34 -12.73 1.19
N GLY A 134 -10.18 -12.31 1.66
CA GLY A 134 -9.00 -12.05 0.83
C GLY A 134 -9.06 -10.75 0.03
N GLU A 135 -10.06 -9.90 0.28
CA GLU A 135 -10.20 -8.58 -0.37
C GLU A 135 -9.10 -7.63 0.09
N THR A 136 -8.81 -6.66 -0.78
CA THR A 136 -7.99 -5.49 -0.46
C THR A 136 -8.86 -4.24 -0.42
N GLY A 137 -8.74 -3.46 0.66
CA GLY A 137 -9.37 -2.15 0.76
C GLY A 137 -8.47 -1.08 0.18
N PHE A 138 -9.07 -0.10 -0.51
CA PHE A 138 -8.39 1.08 -1.03
C PHE A 138 -9.16 2.34 -0.68
N ILE A 139 -8.43 3.41 -0.34
CA ILE A 139 -8.96 4.75 -0.10
C ILE A 139 -8.13 5.75 -0.90
N ASP A 140 -8.79 6.53 -1.75
CA ASP A 140 -8.13 7.61 -2.49
C ASP A 140 -7.81 8.79 -1.58
N GLN A 141 -6.54 9.04 -1.37
CA GLN A 141 -6.06 10.07 -0.45
C GLN A 141 -6.19 11.50 -1.01
N VAL A 142 -6.33 11.66 -2.34
CA VAL A 142 -6.68 12.94 -2.96
C VAL A 142 -8.13 13.29 -2.63
N ALA A 143 -9.06 12.37 -2.85
CA ALA A 143 -10.47 12.56 -2.49
C ALA A 143 -10.62 12.76 -0.97
N ALA A 144 -9.87 12.00 -0.16
CA ALA A 144 -9.86 12.15 1.29
C ALA A 144 -9.42 13.56 1.73
N TYR A 145 -8.33 14.09 1.16
CA TYR A 145 -7.86 15.46 1.45
C TYR A 145 -8.90 16.51 1.06
N ASN A 146 -9.48 16.39 -0.14
CA ASN A 146 -10.48 17.34 -0.63
C ASN A 146 -11.70 17.43 0.29
N ALA A 147 -12.08 16.33 0.93
CA ALA A 147 -13.22 16.23 1.82
C ALA A 147 -12.93 16.56 3.29
N LEU A 148 -11.68 16.89 3.66
CA LEU A 148 -11.38 17.37 5.01
C LEU A 148 -11.99 18.75 5.25
N PRO A 149 -12.44 19.04 6.50
CA PRO A 149 -12.82 20.39 6.90
C PRO A 149 -11.68 21.41 6.68
N GLU A 150 -12.02 22.63 6.27
CA GLU A 150 -11.02 23.66 5.95
C GLU A 150 -10.18 24.10 7.17
N ASP A 151 -10.75 24.06 8.37
CA ASP A 151 -10.03 24.32 9.61
C ASP A 151 -9.00 23.21 9.90
N LEU A 152 -9.36 21.95 9.65
CA LEU A 152 -8.43 20.83 9.80
C LEU A 152 -7.31 20.89 8.77
N LYS A 153 -7.61 21.21 7.50
CA LYS A 153 -6.57 21.41 6.46
C LYS A 153 -5.54 22.45 6.90
N LYS A 154 -5.99 23.56 7.51
CA LYS A 154 -5.09 24.59 8.05
C LYS A 154 -4.26 24.13 9.24
N ARG A 155 -4.84 23.31 10.12
CA ARG A 155 -4.14 22.77 11.30
C ARG A 155 -3.06 21.76 10.93
N ILE A 156 -3.21 21.02 9.83
CA ILE A 156 -2.28 19.98 9.41
C ILE A 156 -1.29 20.44 8.32
N GLU A 157 -1.47 21.62 7.75
CA GLU A 157 -0.58 22.15 6.71
C GLU A 157 0.83 22.35 7.28
N GLY A 158 1.83 21.77 6.60
CA GLY A 158 3.24 21.86 6.99
C GLY A 158 3.65 20.95 8.15
N LEU A 159 2.74 20.19 8.73
CA LEU A 159 3.10 19.18 9.74
C LEU A 159 3.68 17.93 9.10
N ASN A 160 4.59 17.28 9.82
CA ASN A 160 5.19 16.01 9.43
C ASN A 160 4.78 14.90 10.39
N VAL A 161 4.60 13.70 9.85
CA VAL A 161 4.33 12.48 10.63
C VAL A 161 5.62 11.67 10.73
N ILE A 162 5.89 11.18 11.92
CA ILE A 162 6.99 10.26 12.24
C ILE A 162 6.47 8.84 12.06
N TYR A 163 7.27 8.00 11.39
CA TYR A 163 6.96 6.60 11.15
C TYR A 163 8.02 5.68 11.72
N LYS A 164 7.57 4.56 12.23
CA LYS A 164 8.39 3.51 12.80
C LYS A 164 7.99 2.17 12.20
N PHE A 165 8.98 1.34 11.90
CA PHE A 165 8.71 -0.01 11.44
C PHE A 165 8.03 -0.85 12.52
N THR A 166 6.93 -1.47 12.17
CA THR A 166 6.35 -2.60 12.88
C THR A 166 5.77 -3.59 11.88
N ILE A 167 6.04 -4.86 12.04
CA ILE A 167 5.46 -5.93 11.21
C ILE A 167 4.15 -6.45 11.80
N ASP A 168 3.94 -6.25 13.09
CA ASP A 168 2.75 -6.66 13.80
C ASP A 168 1.76 -5.50 13.92
N SER A 169 0.65 -5.61 13.19
CA SER A 169 -0.42 -4.60 13.26
C SER A 169 -0.97 -4.41 14.68
N TRP A 170 -0.86 -5.43 15.54
CA TRP A 170 -1.27 -5.34 16.95
C TRP A 170 -0.44 -4.32 17.75
N GLU A 171 0.85 -4.19 17.44
CA GLU A 171 1.76 -3.23 18.10
C GLU A 171 1.61 -1.79 17.58
N SER A 172 0.88 -1.56 16.49
CA SER A 172 0.70 -0.22 15.93
C SER A 172 0.08 0.74 16.93
N LYS A 173 0.58 1.98 16.99
CA LYS A 173 0.04 3.03 17.88
C LYS A 173 -1.28 3.62 17.35
N PHE A 174 -1.39 3.79 16.04
CA PHE A 174 -2.50 4.49 15.38
C PHE A 174 -3.28 3.63 14.39
N GLY A 175 -2.75 2.47 13.98
CA GLY A 175 -3.45 1.56 13.08
C GLY A 175 -4.72 1.00 13.72
N ASN A 176 -5.69 0.68 12.88
CA ASN A 176 -6.83 -0.13 13.30
C ASN A 176 -6.34 -1.48 13.84
N LYS A 177 -7.00 -1.97 14.88
CA LYS A 177 -6.61 -3.19 15.58
C LYS A 177 -7.53 -4.34 15.19
N PRO A 178 -7.00 -5.56 15.04
CA PRO A 178 -7.83 -6.76 15.09
C PRO A 178 -8.32 -6.98 16.52
N GLU A 179 -9.30 -7.86 16.72
CA GLU A 179 -9.82 -8.19 18.05
C GLU A 179 -8.80 -8.94 18.90
N ASN A 180 -8.00 -9.79 18.26
CA ASN A 180 -6.95 -10.55 18.93
C ASN A 180 -5.83 -10.92 17.95
N ARG A 181 -4.60 -11.04 18.46
CA ARG A 181 -3.46 -11.64 17.76
C ARG A 181 -3.40 -13.12 18.13
N VAL A 182 -3.59 -13.99 17.15
CA VAL A 182 -3.55 -15.45 17.35
C VAL A 182 -2.10 -15.93 17.25
N SER A 183 -1.40 -15.65 16.16
CA SER A 183 0.00 -16.02 15.98
C SER A 183 0.71 -15.14 14.97
N LEU A 184 2.04 -15.12 15.02
CA LEU A 184 2.92 -14.59 13.98
C LEU A 184 3.71 -15.74 13.38
N THR A 185 4.03 -15.65 12.09
CA THR A 185 4.93 -16.64 11.46
C THR A 185 6.37 -16.41 11.94
N ASP A 186 7.18 -17.47 11.93
CA ASP A 186 8.61 -17.37 12.31
C ASP A 186 9.35 -16.35 11.46
N VAL A 187 8.97 -16.22 10.19
CA VAL A 187 9.52 -15.22 9.27
C VAL A 187 9.20 -13.80 9.75
N MET A 188 7.96 -13.53 10.18
CA MET A 188 7.59 -12.22 10.73
C MET A 188 8.35 -11.90 12.01
N VAL A 189 8.49 -12.88 12.91
CA VAL A 189 9.25 -12.69 14.17
C VAL A 189 10.70 -12.35 13.86
N LYS A 190 11.35 -13.11 12.97
CA LYS A 190 12.73 -12.83 12.55
C LYS A 190 12.89 -11.46 11.92
N ILE A 191 12.00 -11.08 11.00
CA ILE A 191 12.02 -9.77 10.36
C ILE A 191 11.86 -8.67 11.40
N SER A 192 10.92 -8.80 12.33
CA SER A 192 10.72 -7.84 13.44
C SER A 192 12.00 -7.63 14.23
N ASP A 193 12.68 -8.70 14.62
CA ASP A 193 13.89 -8.64 15.44
C ASP A 193 15.08 -8.01 14.69
N ASP A 194 15.22 -8.28 13.40
CA ASP A 194 16.29 -7.73 12.57
C ASP A 194 16.08 -6.24 12.30
N TYR A 195 14.83 -5.83 11.99
CA TYR A 195 14.53 -4.43 11.66
C TYR A 195 14.43 -3.52 12.89
N LYS A 196 13.95 -3.99 14.03
CA LYS A 196 13.91 -3.20 15.28
C LYS A 196 15.30 -2.68 15.70
N LYS A 197 16.37 -3.36 15.28
CA LYS A 197 17.76 -3.00 15.62
C LYS A 197 18.41 -2.01 14.65
N THR A 198 17.87 -1.84 13.45
CA THR A 198 18.56 -1.19 12.33
C THR A 198 17.83 -0.01 11.72
N LEU A 199 16.51 0.09 11.89
CA LEU A 199 15.74 1.16 11.27
C LEU A 199 15.64 2.40 12.16
N VAL A 200 16.13 3.50 11.61
CA VAL A 200 15.85 4.85 12.08
C VAL A 200 14.43 5.22 11.70
N ARG A 201 13.75 6.02 12.53
CA ARG A 201 12.43 6.55 12.19
C ARG A 201 12.50 7.39 10.90
N SER A 202 11.48 7.33 10.08
CA SER A 202 11.32 8.20 8.92
C SER A 202 10.32 9.29 9.20
N ILE A 203 10.41 10.37 8.45
CA ILE A 203 9.56 11.54 8.59
C ILE A 203 9.05 11.94 7.22
N HIS A 204 7.73 12.08 7.10
CA HIS A 204 7.07 12.47 5.85
C HIS A 204 6.03 13.56 6.12
N PRO A 205 5.78 14.47 5.15
CA PRO A 205 4.74 15.47 5.31
C PRO A 205 3.37 14.82 5.48
N MET A 206 2.55 15.35 6.40
CA MET A 206 1.17 14.88 6.63
C MET A 206 0.27 15.15 5.43
N VAL A 207 0.51 16.26 4.74
CA VAL A 207 -0.09 16.60 3.45
C VAL A 207 1.02 16.64 2.42
N ALA A 208 0.94 15.79 1.42
CA ALA A 208 1.92 15.73 0.34
C ALA A 208 1.29 16.16 -0.99
N VAL A 209 2.16 16.42 -1.98
CA VAL A 209 1.76 16.80 -3.33
C VAL A 209 2.10 15.67 -4.29
N GLN A 210 1.13 15.21 -5.07
CA GLN A 210 1.36 14.17 -6.07
C GLN A 210 2.25 14.73 -7.18
N PRO A 211 3.42 14.11 -7.42
CA PRO A 211 4.31 14.53 -8.50
C PRO A 211 3.59 14.55 -9.86
N GLY A 212 3.92 15.54 -10.68
CA GLY A 212 3.38 15.68 -12.04
C GLY A 212 1.95 16.22 -12.14
N THR A 213 1.13 16.17 -11.06
CA THR A 213 -0.25 16.67 -11.08
C THR A 213 -0.49 17.87 -10.18
N GLY A 214 0.31 18.06 -9.15
CA GLY A 214 0.13 19.11 -8.15
C GLY A 214 -1.04 18.87 -7.17
N ARG A 215 -1.75 17.72 -7.25
CA ARG A 215 -2.87 17.40 -6.36
C ARG A 215 -2.34 17.15 -4.95
N LYS A 216 -2.94 17.80 -3.95
CA LYS A 216 -2.66 17.50 -2.54
C LYS A 216 -3.37 16.23 -2.13
N PHE A 217 -2.75 15.46 -1.24
CA PHE A 217 -3.32 14.24 -0.67
C PHE A 217 -2.93 14.09 0.80
N VAL A 218 -3.77 13.39 1.57
CA VAL A 218 -3.44 12.98 2.93
C VAL A 218 -2.33 11.92 2.86
N ASN A 219 -1.19 12.20 3.47
CA ASN A 219 -0.04 11.30 3.44
C ASN A 219 0.20 10.64 4.79
N VAL A 220 -0.85 10.02 5.32
CA VAL A 220 -0.83 9.32 6.61
C VAL A 220 -0.97 7.82 6.39
N SER A 221 -0.05 7.05 6.97
CA SER A 221 -0.06 5.58 7.01
C SER A 221 -0.29 5.13 8.45
N PRO A 222 -1.53 4.84 8.87
CA PRO A 222 -1.87 4.59 10.27
C PRO A 222 -1.06 3.47 10.91
N TRP A 223 -0.79 2.38 10.18
CA TRP A 223 -0.06 1.22 10.71
C TRP A 223 1.32 1.59 11.25
N PHE A 224 2.09 2.41 10.51
CA PHE A 224 3.47 2.75 10.87
C PHE A 224 3.61 4.08 11.61
N ALA A 225 2.54 4.85 11.75
CA ALA A 225 2.58 6.15 12.39
C ALA A 225 2.96 6.04 13.88
N ASP A 226 3.90 6.90 14.33
CA ASP A 226 4.41 6.96 15.70
C ASP A 226 4.07 8.28 16.40
N GLY A 227 3.89 9.38 15.66
CA GLY A 227 3.51 10.69 16.16
C GLY A 227 3.62 11.80 15.12
N ILE A 228 3.43 13.04 15.55
CA ILE A 228 3.68 14.25 14.75
C ILE A 228 5.02 14.83 15.21
N GLU A 229 5.90 15.15 14.25
CA GLU A 229 7.20 15.76 14.53
C GLU A 229 7.04 17.07 15.30
N GLY A 230 7.75 17.18 16.44
CA GLY A 230 7.66 18.34 17.34
C GLY A 230 6.39 18.40 18.19
N MET A 231 5.46 17.43 18.03
CA MET A 231 4.24 17.30 18.82
C MET A 231 4.05 15.84 19.28
N GLU A 232 5.11 15.21 19.75
CA GLU A 232 5.06 13.83 20.29
C GLU A 232 4.47 13.82 21.71
N ASN A 233 3.19 14.24 21.80
CA ASN A 233 2.41 14.39 23.04
C ASN A 233 0.93 14.09 22.80
N GLU A 234 0.09 14.17 23.82
CA GLU A 234 -1.33 13.87 23.73
C GLU A 234 -2.09 14.75 22.72
N GLU A 235 -1.72 16.02 22.58
CA GLU A 235 -2.36 16.93 21.62
C GLU A 235 -2.04 16.51 20.16
N GLY A 236 -0.78 16.23 19.86
CA GLY A 236 -0.38 15.73 18.55
C GLY A 236 -0.98 14.36 18.24
N ASP A 237 -1.05 13.47 19.23
CA ASP A 237 -1.70 12.17 19.08
C ASP A 237 -3.20 12.31 18.78
N ALA A 238 -3.90 13.24 19.46
CA ALA A 238 -5.31 13.52 19.24
C ALA A 238 -5.54 14.09 17.81
N LEU A 239 -4.70 15.02 17.36
CA LEU A 239 -4.78 15.57 16.02
C LEU A 239 -4.55 14.48 14.94
N LEU A 240 -3.55 13.64 15.14
CA LEU A 240 -3.26 12.57 14.18
C LEU A 240 -4.40 11.53 14.12
N ARG A 241 -5.01 11.20 15.27
CA ARG A 241 -6.22 10.34 15.32
C ARG A 241 -7.40 10.98 14.60
N GLU A 242 -7.66 12.28 14.79
CA GLU A 242 -8.71 13.01 14.08
C GLU A 242 -8.56 12.89 12.55
N VAL A 243 -7.33 13.06 12.05
CA VAL A 243 -7.03 12.90 10.61
C VAL A 243 -7.27 11.46 10.15
N ILE A 244 -6.78 10.47 10.90
CA ILE A 244 -6.93 9.05 10.57
C ILE A 244 -8.41 8.65 10.54
N ASP A 245 -9.18 9.02 11.54
CA ASP A 245 -10.61 8.67 11.68
C ASP A 245 -11.43 9.26 10.52
N LEU A 246 -11.15 10.51 10.12
CA LEU A 246 -11.80 11.14 8.98
C LEU A 246 -11.37 10.50 7.65
N ASN A 247 -10.13 10.06 7.56
CA ASN A 247 -9.56 9.47 6.36
C ASN A 247 -10.07 8.04 6.11
N THR A 248 -10.21 7.23 7.17
CA THR A 248 -10.56 5.81 7.08
C THR A 248 -12.04 5.51 7.27
N ARG A 249 -12.92 6.49 7.05
CA ARG A 249 -14.37 6.33 7.15
C ARG A 249 -14.89 5.26 6.18
N PRO A 250 -15.85 4.42 6.61
CA PRO A 250 -16.37 3.31 5.80
C PRO A 250 -16.86 3.72 4.41
N GLU A 251 -17.46 4.89 4.25
CA GLU A 251 -17.97 5.40 2.97
C GLU A 251 -16.90 5.74 1.94
N ARG A 252 -15.63 5.82 2.36
CA ARG A 252 -14.48 6.06 1.47
C ARG A 252 -13.85 4.78 0.96
N ILE A 253 -14.20 3.64 1.54
CA ILE A 253 -13.53 2.38 1.30
C ILE A 253 -14.07 1.75 0.01
N TYR A 254 -13.19 1.60 -0.98
CA TYR A 254 -13.42 0.65 -2.07
C TYR A 254 -12.82 -0.70 -1.67
N LYS A 255 -13.69 -1.71 -1.54
CA LYS A 255 -13.28 -3.08 -1.23
C LYS A 255 -13.20 -3.88 -2.53
N HIS A 256 -11.98 -4.22 -2.94
CA HIS A 256 -11.75 -5.00 -4.14
C HIS A 256 -11.81 -6.49 -3.85
N LYS A 257 -12.81 -7.16 -4.40
CA LYS A 257 -12.91 -8.63 -4.41
C LYS A 257 -12.23 -9.16 -5.67
N TYR A 258 -11.17 -9.93 -5.48
CA TYR A 258 -10.40 -10.50 -6.58
C TYR A 258 -11.18 -11.60 -7.32
N VAL A 259 -10.90 -11.73 -8.62
CA VAL A 259 -11.23 -12.89 -9.42
C VAL A 259 -9.95 -13.47 -10.03
N PRO A 260 -9.89 -14.78 -10.32
CA PRO A 260 -8.69 -15.35 -10.96
C PRO A 260 -8.37 -14.66 -12.29
N ASN A 261 -7.08 -14.59 -12.60
CA ASN A 261 -6.54 -13.99 -13.83
C ASN A 261 -6.80 -12.48 -13.94
N GLU A 262 -6.80 -11.75 -12.84
CA GLU A 262 -6.73 -10.29 -12.89
C GLU A 262 -5.46 -9.77 -12.24
N MET A 263 -5.03 -8.58 -12.66
CA MET A 263 -3.92 -7.84 -12.07
C MET A 263 -4.44 -6.49 -11.59
N VAL A 264 -4.08 -6.13 -10.35
CA VAL A 264 -4.45 -4.85 -9.74
C VAL A 264 -3.18 -4.04 -9.51
N LEU A 265 -3.09 -2.89 -10.17
CA LEU A 265 -2.03 -1.90 -10.02
C LEU A 265 -2.53 -0.77 -9.13
N TRP A 266 -1.78 -0.39 -8.10
CA TRP A 266 -2.08 0.79 -7.28
C TRP A 266 -0.90 1.75 -7.19
N ASP A 267 -1.22 3.05 -7.10
CA ASP A 267 -0.29 4.13 -6.77
C ASP A 267 -0.16 4.20 -5.25
N ASN A 268 0.94 3.72 -4.70
CA ASN A 268 1.17 3.67 -3.25
C ASN A 268 1.36 5.08 -2.63
N TRP A 269 1.76 6.07 -3.43
CA TRP A 269 1.83 7.45 -2.94
C TRP A 269 0.45 8.03 -2.69
N ARG A 270 -0.53 7.64 -3.51
CA ARG A 270 -1.90 8.16 -3.48
C ARG A 270 -2.87 7.26 -2.71
N MET A 271 -2.78 5.93 -2.84
CA MET A 271 -3.76 5.00 -2.29
C MET A 271 -3.35 4.50 -0.90
N LEU A 272 -4.19 4.77 0.11
CA LEU A 272 -4.12 4.04 1.37
C LEU A 272 -4.79 2.69 1.17
N HIS A 273 -4.18 1.60 1.67
CA HIS A 273 -4.73 0.26 1.47
C HIS A 273 -4.63 -0.62 2.72
N CYS A 274 -5.40 -1.69 2.74
CA CYS A 274 -5.39 -2.70 3.79
C CYS A 274 -5.70 -4.08 3.20
N ALA A 275 -5.39 -5.15 3.94
CA ALA A 275 -5.86 -6.48 3.62
C ALA A 275 -6.88 -6.94 4.66
N PHE A 276 -8.04 -7.42 4.20
CA PHE A 276 -9.09 -7.92 5.10
C PHE A 276 -8.84 -9.34 5.61
N GLY A 277 -7.73 -9.95 5.14
CA GLY A 277 -7.34 -11.31 5.52
C GLY A 277 -8.22 -12.39 4.88
N THR A 278 -7.69 -13.60 4.89
CA THR A 278 -8.33 -14.79 4.34
C THR A 278 -8.75 -15.70 5.49
N PRO A 279 -9.99 -16.19 5.55
CA PRO A 279 -10.40 -17.19 6.55
C PRO A 279 -9.45 -18.40 6.51
N LEU A 280 -9.11 -18.94 7.69
CA LEU A 280 -8.21 -20.10 7.76
C LEU A 280 -8.77 -21.28 6.98
N GLY A 281 -7.87 -22.00 6.29
CA GLY A 281 -8.22 -23.16 5.48
C GLY A 281 -8.69 -22.85 4.06
N MET A 282 -8.92 -21.58 3.71
CA MET A 282 -9.21 -21.19 2.34
C MET A 282 -7.93 -20.95 1.57
N LYS A 283 -7.88 -21.46 0.33
CA LYS A 283 -6.74 -21.27 -0.55
C LYS A 283 -6.69 -19.85 -1.10
N ARG A 284 -5.52 -19.26 -1.07
CA ARG A 284 -5.21 -17.99 -1.70
C ARG A 284 -3.77 -17.98 -2.18
N HIS A 285 -3.58 -17.65 -3.46
CA HIS A 285 -2.25 -17.48 -4.02
C HIS A 285 -2.23 -16.20 -4.87
N MET A 286 -1.39 -15.25 -4.48
CA MET A 286 -1.19 -13.99 -5.18
C MET A 286 0.28 -13.81 -5.51
N ARG A 287 0.58 -13.08 -6.59
CA ARG A 287 1.94 -12.63 -6.90
C ARG A 287 2.00 -11.12 -6.93
N ARG A 288 3.03 -10.57 -6.30
CA ARG A 288 3.26 -9.13 -6.25
C ARG A 288 4.57 -8.77 -6.92
N THR A 289 4.55 -7.70 -7.71
CA THR A 289 5.71 -6.89 -8.10
C THR A 289 5.65 -5.55 -7.38
N THR A 290 6.82 -4.98 -7.06
CA THR A 290 6.94 -3.66 -6.42
C THR A 290 7.64 -2.72 -7.41
N LEU A 291 7.18 -1.48 -7.50
CA LEU A 291 7.76 -0.45 -8.35
C LEU A 291 8.65 0.46 -7.52
N PHE A 292 9.89 0.64 -7.92
CA PHE A 292 10.79 1.61 -7.28
C PHE A 292 10.15 3.01 -7.25
N GLY A 293 10.41 3.75 -6.18
CA GLY A 293 9.91 5.09 -6.03
C GLY A 293 10.75 5.96 -5.10
N ASP A 294 10.75 7.24 -5.42
CA ASP A 294 11.25 8.31 -4.57
C ASP A 294 10.43 9.57 -4.89
N TYR A 295 9.45 9.89 -4.06
CA TYR A 295 8.63 11.09 -4.29
C TYR A 295 9.30 12.38 -3.77
N GLY A 296 10.52 12.26 -3.20
CA GLY A 296 11.37 13.40 -2.83
C GLY A 296 10.89 14.21 -1.62
N GLN A 297 9.95 13.67 -0.80
CA GLN A 297 9.35 14.40 0.32
C GLN A 297 9.60 13.71 1.67
N GLY A 298 10.23 12.52 1.67
CA GLY A 298 10.60 11.78 2.87
C GLY A 298 12.03 12.05 3.31
N ARG A 299 12.30 11.87 4.61
CA ARG A 299 13.66 11.90 5.18
C ARG A 299 13.76 10.96 6.37
N LEU A 300 14.97 10.58 6.73
CA LEU A 300 15.22 9.90 7.99
C LEU A 300 15.30 10.92 9.14
N GLU A 301 14.92 10.47 10.33
CA GLU A 301 15.13 11.26 11.55
C GLU A 301 16.63 11.38 11.85
N GLU A 302 17.09 12.58 12.17
CA GLU A 302 18.47 12.79 12.61
C GLU A 302 18.66 12.17 14.00
N VAL A 303 19.45 11.11 14.09
CA VAL A 303 19.88 10.58 15.39
C VAL A 303 20.96 11.53 15.91
N ALA A 304 20.66 12.23 17.00
CA ALA A 304 21.70 13.03 17.68
C ALA A 304 22.89 12.10 17.96
N ALA A 305 24.07 12.47 17.45
CA ALA A 305 25.29 11.75 17.79
C ALA A 305 25.36 11.67 19.32
N ALA A 306 25.43 10.44 19.84
CA ALA A 306 25.65 10.25 21.29
C ALA A 306 26.91 11.06 21.68
N ALA A 307 26.70 12.06 22.51
CA ALA A 307 27.84 12.79 23.07
C ALA A 307 28.69 11.77 23.85
N GLU A 308 29.90 11.48 23.32
CA GLU A 308 30.91 10.67 23.99
C GLU A 308 31.35 11.30 25.31
#